data_29baf952da89e9ee68c64cba41f1dac7
#
_entry.id   29baf952da89e9ee68c64cba41f1dac7
#
_cell.length_a   1.000
_cell.length_b   1.000
_cell.length_c   1.000
_cell.angle_alpha   90.00
_cell.angle_beta   90.00
_cell.angle_gamma   90.00
#
_symmetry.space_group_name_H-M   'P 1'
#
loop_
_entity.id
_entity.type
_entity.pdbx_description
1 polymer ?
#
loop_
_entity_poly.entity_id
_entity_poly.type
_entity_poly.pdbx_seq_one_letter_code
_entity_poly.pdbx_strand_id
1 'polypeptide(L)'
;MFGAFFGALLAEACGNGVAWSIVVLSGVLGNVANVLLRGGDHRAVGASTAIFGTLGALAAHEWARGWTDAADVARRWAPLVGGFILLGMLGAGGGNTDVVAHATGFACGLALGVLAARSTLLQRAGRRTQRVLAAAACAALVVAWASAVRGA
;
A
#
# COMPACT_ATOMS: atom_id res chain seq x y z
N MET A 1 -13.34 -5.85 0.89
CA MET A 1 -12.94 -6.54 2.12
C MET A 1 -11.41 -6.65 2.30
N PHE A 2 -10.65 -7.13 1.30
CA PHE A 2 -9.18 -7.33 1.44
C PHE A 2 -8.40 -6.06 1.83
N GLY A 3 -8.73 -4.89 1.25
CA GLY A 3 -8.03 -3.64 1.56
C GLY A 3 -8.13 -3.20 3.02
N ALA A 4 -9.32 -3.35 3.63
CA ALA A 4 -9.51 -3.05 5.05
C ALA A 4 -8.74 -4.02 5.95
N PHE A 5 -8.71 -5.31 5.60
CA PHE A 5 -7.97 -6.33 6.34
C PHE A 5 -6.45 -6.06 6.34
N PHE A 6 -5.86 -5.86 5.16
CA PHE A 6 -4.41 -5.57 5.08
C PHE A 6 -4.07 -4.21 5.67
N GLY A 7 -4.96 -3.22 5.52
CA GLY A 7 -4.79 -1.91 6.17
C GLY A 7 -4.79 -2.00 7.70
N ALA A 8 -5.64 -2.86 8.28
CA ALA A 8 -5.65 -3.10 9.71
C ALA A 8 -4.36 -3.78 10.19
N LEU A 9 -3.87 -4.80 9.48
CA LEU A 9 -2.60 -5.45 9.79
C LEU A 9 -1.41 -4.46 9.75
N LEU A 10 -1.39 -3.58 8.75
CA LEU A 10 -0.36 -2.56 8.66
C LEU A 10 -0.48 -1.52 9.79
N ALA A 11 -1.72 -1.19 10.20
CA ALA A 11 -1.98 -0.28 11.30
C ALA A 11 -1.55 -0.88 12.67
N GLU A 12 -1.68 -2.17 12.86
CA GLU A 12 -1.12 -2.87 14.03
C GLU A 12 0.42 -2.82 14.04
N ALA A 13 1.03 -2.89 12.86
CA ALA A 13 2.48 -2.91 12.69
C ALA A 13 3.14 -1.54 12.94
N CYS A 14 2.58 -0.44 12.43
CA CYS A 14 3.22 0.89 12.46
C CYS A 14 2.32 2.04 12.96
N GLY A 15 1.11 1.72 13.41
CA GLY A 15 0.11 2.69 13.86
C GLY A 15 -0.75 3.24 12.74
N ASN A 16 -1.97 3.67 13.09
CA ASN A 16 -3.01 4.04 12.13
C ASN A 16 -2.58 5.17 11.17
N GLY A 17 -1.94 6.22 11.68
CA GLY A 17 -1.56 7.37 10.85
C GLY A 17 -0.52 7.01 9.81
N VAL A 18 0.53 6.32 10.22
CA VAL A 18 1.60 5.86 9.31
C VAL A 18 1.03 4.87 8.29
N ALA A 19 0.24 3.90 8.75
CA ALA A 19 -0.37 2.90 7.87
C ALA A 19 -1.24 3.52 6.78
N TRP A 20 -2.20 4.36 7.13
CA TRP A 20 -3.09 5.00 6.15
C TRP A 20 -2.35 5.97 5.23
N SER A 21 -1.31 6.64 5.72
CA SER A 21 -0.44 7.43 4.85
C SER A 21 0.27 6.56 3.81
N ILE A 22 0.78 5.40 4.21
CA ILE A 22 1.42 4.45 3.28
C ILE A 22 0.40 3.93 2.26
N VAL A 23 -0.81 3.54 2.69
CA VAL A 23 -1.88 3.07 1.79
C VAL A 23 -2.19 4.11 0.71
N VAL A 24 -2.41 5.36 1.11
CA VAL A 24 -2.74 6.44 0.17
C VAL A 24 -1.55 6.76 -0.74
N LEU A 25 -0.36 6.96 -0.17
CA LEU A 25 0.83 7.31 -0.93
C LEU A 25 1.26 6.20 -1.90
N SER A 26 1.20 4.94 -1.49
CA SER A 26 1.54 3.83 -2.38
C SER A 26 0.56 3.71 -3.55
N GLY A 27 -0.73 3.98 -3.31
CA GLY A 27 -1.74 4.04 -4.36
C GLY A 27 -1.48 5.17 -5.35
N VAL A 28 -1.20 6.38 -4.85
CA VAL A 28 -0.90 7.55 -5.70
C VAL A 28 0.39 7.35 -6.48
N LEU A 29 1.50 7.04 -5.80
CA LEU A 29 2.81 6.85 -6.42
C LEU A 29 2.81 5.67 -7.39
N GLY A 30 2.13 4.57 -7.04
CA GLY A 30 1.97 3.41 -7.91
C GLY A 30 1.23 3.74 -9.20
N ASN A 31 0.14 4.52 -9.12
CA ASN A 31 -0.58 4.96 -10.30
C ASN A 31 0.23 5.97 -11.13
N VAL A 32 0.95 6.90 -10.52
CA VAL A 32 1.87 7.80 -11.23
C VAL A 32 2.94 6.98 -11.97
N ALA A 33 3.57 6.03 -11.29
CA ALA A 33 4.57 5.16 -11.92
C ALA A 33 3.97 4.34 -13.07
N ASN A 34 2.75 3.82 -12.91
CA ASN A 34 2.05 3.08 -13.96
C ASN A 34 1.82 3.95 -15.21
N VAL A 35 1.34 5.18 -15.04
CA VAL A 35 1.12 6.14 -16.15
C VAL A 35 2.44 6.47 -16.85
N LEU A 36 3.53 6.68 -16.10
CA LEU A 36 4.84 6.96 -16.68
C LEU A 36 5.40 5.79 -17.48
N LEU A 37 5.15 4.54 -17.05
CA LEU A 37 5.62 3.34 -17.73
C LEU A 37 4.81 2.99 -18.98
N ARG A 38 3.50 3.30 -18.99
CA ARG A 38 2.59 2.94 -20.09
C ARG A 38 2.33 4.03 -21.11
N GLY A 39 2.76 5.27 -20.81
CA GLY A 39 2.36 6.45 -21.60
C GLY A 39 1.01 7.01 -21.14
N GLY A 40 0.79 8.31 -21.35
CA GLY A 40 -0.26 9.13 -20.69
C GLY A 40 -1.73 8.76 -20.91
N ASP A 41 -2.06 7.88 -21.85
CA ASP A 41 -3.46 7.55 -22.21
C ASP A 41 -4.05 6.39 -21.36
N HIS A 42 -3.26 5.78 -20.48
CA HIS A 42 -3.73 4.67 -19.68
C HIS A 42 -4.44 5.14 -18.40
N ARG A 43 -5.69 4.71 -18.24
CA ARG A 43 -6.49 4.97 -17.02
C ARG A 43 -6.57 3.71 -16.16
N ALA A 44 -5.91 3.73 -15.02
CA ALA A 44 -6.09 2.72 -13.99
C ALA A 44 -7.26 3.10 -13.09
N VAL A 45 -8.24 2.20 -12.94
CA VAL A 45 -9.44 2.41 -12.11
C VAL A 45 -9.48 1.36 -11.01
N GLY A 46 -9.50 1.80 -9.77
CA GLY A 46 -9.71 0.94 -8.61
C GLY A 46 -8.69 1.13 -7.49
N ALA A 47 -9.07 0.66 -6.30
CA ALA A 47 -8.24 0.71 -5.09
C ALA A 47 -7.16 -0.40 -5.06
N SER A 48 -7.07 -1.25 -6.08
CA SER A 48 -6.18 -2.42 -6.10
C SER A 48 -4.70 -2.03 -6.00
N THR A 49 -4.28 -0.95 -6.66
CA THR A 49 -2.91 -0.43 -6.57
C THR A 49 -2.51 -0.12 -5.12
N ALA A 50 -3.42 0.50 -4.35
CA ALA A 50 -3.20 0.77 -2.93
C ALA A 50 -3.19 -0.52 -2.08
N ILE A 51 -4.01 -1.52 -2.42
CA ILE A 51 -4.02 -2.82 -1.74
C ILE A 51 -2.68 -3.54 -1.95
N PHE A 52 -2.18 -3.58 -3.19
CA PHE A 52 -0.86 -4.13 -3.49
C PHE A 52 0.26 -3.33 -2.82
N GLY A 53 0.12 -2.00 -2.73
CA GLY A 53 1.02 -1.14 -1.96
C GLY A 53 1.04 -1.51 -0.47
N THR A 54 -0.13 -1.77 0.11
CA THR A 54 -0.23 -2.22 1.51
C THR A 54 0.47 -3.57 1.73
N LEU A 55 0.33 -4.51 0.79
CA LEU A 55 1.06 -5.79 0.83
C LEU A 55 2.57 -5.60 0.73
N GLY A 56 3.04 -4.71 -0.14
CA GLY A 56 4.46 -4.34 -0.24
C GLY A 56 5.00 -3.77 1.07
N ALA A 57 4.24 -2.89 1.73
CA ALA A 57 4.62 -2.30 3.01
C ALA A 57 4.64 -3.32 4.15
N LEU A 58 3.67 -4.25 4.19
CA LEU A 58 3.67 -5.37 5.12
C LEU A 58 4.89 -6.28 4.92
N ALA A 59 5.22 -6.61 3.67
CA ALA A 59 6.41 -7.38 3.35
C ALA A 59 7.67 -6.67 3.87
N ALA A 60 7.82 -5.37 3.64
CA ALA A 60 8.94 -4.58 4.13
C ALA A 60 9.03 -4.59 5.66
N HIS A 61 7.88 -4.45 6.34
CA HIS A 61 7.81 -4.47 7.80
C HIS A 61 8.24 -5.83 8.36
N GLU A 62 7.69 -6.91 7.81
CA GLU A 62 8.07 -8.28 8.21
C GLU A 62 9.55 -8.57 7.92
N TRP A 63 10.12 -8.05 6.85
CA TRP A 63 11.54 -8.18 6.54
C TRP A 63 12.45 -7.36 7.45
N ALA A 64 11.97 -6.26 8.00
CA ALA A 64 12.72 -5.43 8.94
C ALA A 64 12.76 -6.01 10.36
N ARG A 65 11.86 -6.93 10.69
CA ARG A 65 11.87 -7.66 11.98
C ARG A 65 12.91 -8.78 11.93
N GLY A 66 13.68 -8.92 12.99
CA GLY A 66 14.63 -10.04 13.12
C GLY A 66 13.90 -11.40 13.14
N TRP A 67 14.57 -12.43 12.68
CA TRP A 67 14.00 -13.79 12.48
C TRP A 67 14.56 -14.74 13.53
N THR A 68 13.71 -15.48 14.23
CA THR A 68 14.15 -16.41 15.27
C THR A 68 13.61 -17.83 15.10
N ASP A 69 12.48 -18.04 14.42
CA ASP A 69 11.87 -19.37 14.30
C ASP A 69 11.13 -19.61 12.96
N ALA A 70 10.56 -20.82 12.78
CA ALA A 70 9.85 -21.23 11.58
C ALA A 70 8.53 -20.46 11.36
N ALA A 71 7.87 -20.01 12.45
CA ALA A 71 6.64 -19.21 12.34
C ALA A 71 6.94 -17.82 11.77
N ASP A 72 8.11 -17.27 12.08
CA ASP A 72 8.60 -16.03 11.50
C ASP A 72 8.83 -16.18 9.99
N VAL A 73 9.35 -17.30 9.53
CA VAL A 73 9.52 -17.58 8.09
C VAL A 73 8.18 -17.53 7.36
N ALA A 74 7.15 -18.16 7.90
CA ALA A 74 5.81 -18.13 7.32
C ALA A 74 5.25 -16.70 7.22
N ARG A 75 5.38 -15.89 8.28
CA ARG A 75 4.95 -14.47 8.29
C ARG A 75 5.68 -13.64 7.25
N ARG A 76 6.97 -13.87 7.09
CA ARG A 76 7.81 -13.19 6.10
C ARG A 76 7.29 -13.34 4.68
N TRP A 77 6.95 -14.56 4.32
CA TRP A 77 6.53 -14.87 2.97
C TRP A 77 5.03 -14.63 2.72
N ALA A 78 4.22 -14.60 3.78
CA ALA A 78 2.77 -14.45 3.68
C ALA A 78 2.33 -13.23 2.85
N PRO A 79 2.87 -12.00 3.01
CA PRO A 79 2.48 -10.87 2.18
C PRO A 79 2.88 -11.03 0.71
N LEU A 80 4.02 -11.64 0.43
CA LEU A 80 4.48 -11.93 -0.94
C LEU A 80 3.61 -12.99 -1.59
N VAL A 81 3.38 -14.11 -0.91
CA VAL A 81 2.51 -15.19 -1.39
C VAL A 81 1.08 -14.70 -1.58
N GLY A 82 0.55 -13.94 -0.62
CA GLY A 82 -0.76 -13.30 -0.73
C GLY A 82 -0.86 -12.35 -1.91
N GLY A 83 0.18 -11.56 -2.16
CA GLY A 83 0.28 -10.68 -3.32
C GLY A 83 0.27 -11.45 -4.64
N PHE A 84 1.04 -12.54 -4.74
CA PHE A 84 1.05 -13.39 -5.94
C PHE A 84 -0.30 -14.09 -6.17
N ILE A 85 -0.94 -14.60 -5.12
CA ILE A 85 -2.28 -15.22 -5.22
C ILE A 85 -3.31 -14.19 -5.69
N LEU A 86 -3.31 -12.99 -5.09
CA LEU A 86 -4.21 -11.92 -5.51
C LEU A 86 -3.96 -11.49 -6.95
N LEU A 87 -2.70 -11.38 -7.37
CA LEU A 87 -2.34 -11.04 -8.74
C LEU A 87 -2.83 -12.12 -9.71
N GLY A 88 -2.65 -13.40 -9.37
CA GLY A 88 -3.15 -14.52 -10.15
C GLY A 88 -4.68 -14.54 -10.24
N MET A 89 -5.38 -14.35 -9.13
CA MET A 89 -6.85 -14.32 -9.10
C MET A 89 -7.43 -13.14 -9.89
N LEU A 90 -6.84 -11.96 -9.75
CA LEU A 90 -7.27 -10.77 -10.49
C LEU A 90 -6.84 -10.82 -11.96
N GLY A 91 -5.68 -11.42 -12.27
CA GLY A 91 -5.19 -11.60 -13.63
C GLY A 91 -5.95 -12.66 -14.43
N ALA A 92 -6.47 -13.71 -13.78
CA ALA A 92 -7.26 -14.75 -14.42
C ALA A 92 -8.70 -14.33 -14.78
N GLY A 93 -9.18 -13.20 -14.26
CA GLY A 93 -10.57 -12.71 -14.43
C GLY A 93 -10.86 -11.97 -15.73
N GLY A 94 -9.98 -12.02 -16.74
CA GLY A 94 -10.22 -11.40 -18.06
C GLY A 94 -9.62 -10.00 -18.22
N GLY A 95 -9.38 -9.59 -19.44
CA GLY A 95 -8.53 -8.54 -20.02
C GLY A 95 -8.47 -7.11 -19.41
N ASN A 96 -9.02 -6.85 -18.25
CA ASN A 96 -9.04 -5.52 -17.63
C ASN A 96 -8.16 -5.38 -16.36
N THR A 97 -7.36 -6.39 -16.04
CA THR A 97 -6.48 -6.30 -14.86
C THR A 97 -5.20 -5.57 -15.19
N ASP A 98 -4.96 -4.44 -14.54
CA ASP A 98 -3.72 -3.68 -14.70
C ASP A 98 -2.60 -4.25 -13.81
N VAL A 99 -1.92 -5.28 -14.34
CA VAL A 99 -0.80 -5.95 -13.66
C VAL A 99 0.33 -4.97 -13.36
N VAL A 100 0.57 -3.99 -14.24
CA VAL A 100 1.62 -2.98 -14.05
C VAL A 100 1.27 -2.05 -12.89
N ALA A 101 0.00 -1.61 -12.78
CA ALA A 101 -0.44 -0.82 -11.63
C ALA A 101 -0.30 -1.59 -10.30
N HIS A 102 -0.55 -2.89 -10.31
CA HIS A 102 -0.36 -3.74 -9.12
C HIS A 102 1.12 -3.87 -8.75
N ALA A 103 1.98 -4.12 -9.72
CA ALA A 103 3.43 -4.23 -9.50
C ALA A 103 4.03 -2.90 -9.03
N THR A 104 3.65 -1.77 -9.64
CA THR A 104 4.10 -0.43 -9.22
C THR A 104 3.58 -0.06 -7.84
N GLY A 105 2.32 -0.36 -7.55
CA GLY A 105 1.75 -0.19 -6.21
C GLY A 105 2.52 -0.97 -5.15
N PHE A 106 2.78 -2.25 -5.41
CA PHE A 106 3.57 -3.11 -4.52
C PHE A 106 4.99 -2.56 -4.30
N ALA A 107 5.69 -2.19 -5.36
CA ALA A 107 7.04 -1.63 -5.29
C ALA A 107 7.08 -0.31 -4.49
N CYS A 108 6.14 0.60 -4.74
CA CYS A 108 6.02 1.85 -3.97
C CYS A 108 5.72 1.58 -2.50
N GLY A 109 4.82 0.64 -2.21
CA GLY A 109 4.50 0.25 -0.85
C GLY A 109 5.69 -0.38 -0.13
N LEU A 110 6.45 -1.25 -0.81
CA LEU A 110 7.68 -1.83 -0.27
C LEU A 110 8.69 -0.73 0.10
N ALA A 111 8.92 0.23 -0.80
CA ALA A 111 9.84 1.35 -0.55
C ALA A 111 9.39 2.20 0.65
N LEU A 112 8.11 2.57 0.71
CA LEU A 112 7.54 3.33 1.82
C LEU A 112 7.59 2.54 3.14
N GLY A 113 7.35 1.24 3.10
CA GLY A 113 7.45 0.34 4.25
C GLY A 113 8.88 0.25 4.79
N VAL A 114 9.88 0.12 3.90
CA VAL A 114 11.30 0.16 4.28
C VAL A 114 11.66 1.50 4.92
N LEU A 115 11.22 2.62 4.34
CA LEU A 115 11.44 3.96 4.89
C LEU A 115 10.82 4.10 6.27
N ALA A 116 9.58 3.63 6.45
CA ALA A 116 8.91 3.66 7.75
C ALA A 116 9.62 2.77 8.78
N ALA A 117 10.04 1.57 8.39
CA ALA A 117 10.76 0.63 9.26
C ALA A 117 12.16 1.13 9.66
N ARG A 118 12.79 1.97 8.86
CA ARG A 118 14.11 2.58 9.16
C ARG A 118 14.02 3.94 9.85
N SER A 119 12.88 4.62 9.77
CA SER A 119 12.67 5.94 10.35
C SER A 119 12.36 5.83 11.85
N THR A 120 13.29 6.21 12.70
CA THR A 120 13.08 6.27 14.15
C THR A 120 11.95 7.24 14.53
N LEU A 121 11.73 8.29 13.75
CA LEU A 121 10.65 9.25 13.94
C LEU A 121 9.28 8.60 13.73
N LEU A 122 9.14 7.80 12.67
CA LEU A 122 7.88 7.10 12.36
C LEU A 122 7.63 5.94 13.31
N GLN A 123 8.65 5.19 13.69
CA GLN A 123 8.55 4.10 14.67
C GLN A 123 8.15 4.62 16.06
N ARG A 124 8.58 5.82 16.44
CA ARG A 124 8.27 6.46 17.72
C ARG A 124 7.13 7.47 17.63
N ALA A 125 6.37 7.48 16.53
CA ALA A 125 5.29 8.42 16.31
C ALA A 125 4.22 8.32 17.40
N GLY A 126 4.13 9.35 18.22
CA GLY A 126 3.15 9.42 19.30
C GLY A 126 1.71 9.64 18.78
N ARG A 127 0.73 9.55 19.67
CA ARG A 127 -0.71 9.66 19.33
C ARG A 127 -1.05 10.92 18.51
N ARG A 128 -0.40 12.05 18.80
CA ARG A 128 -0.65 13.30 18.05
C ARG A 128 -0.19 13.17 16.60
N THR A 129 1.03 12.69 16.37
CA THR A 129 1.58 12.47 15.03
C THR A 129 0.72 11.48 14.25
N GLN A 130 0.34 10.37 14.87
CA GLN A 130 -0.54 9.37 14.25
C GLN A 130 -1.89 9.98 13.82
N ARG A 131 -2.52 10.83 14.66
CA ARG A 131 -3.77 11.51 14.32
C ARG A 131 -3.60 12.50 13.17
N VAL A 132 -2.53 13.28 13.18
CA VAL A 132 -2.23 14.24 12.09
C VAL A 132 -2.03 13.53 10.77
N LEU A 133 -1.25 12.46 10.75
CA LEU A 133 -1.03 11.64 9.54
C LEU A 133 -2.32 11.00 9.03
N ALA A 134 -3.13 10.43 9.92
CA ALA A 134 -4.42 9.87 9.55
C ALA A 134 -5.37 10.94 8.97
N ALA A 135 -5.45 12.11 9.61
CA ALA A 135 -6.26 13.22 9.12
C ALA A 135 -5.78 13.72 7.76
N ALA A 136 -4.47 13.82 7.55
CA ALA A 136 -3.87 14.20 6.26
C ALA A 136 -4.20 13.19 5.15
N ALA A 137 -4.10 11.88 5.45
CA ALA A 137 -4.47 10.83 4.50
C ALA A 137 -5.96 10.89 4.13
N CYS A 138 -6.85 11.06 5.12
CA CYS A 138 -8.28 11.24 4.87
C CYS A 138 -8.56 12.51 4.05
N ALA A 139 -7.94 13.63 4.38
CA ALA A 139 -8.10 14.87 3.63
C ALA A 139 -7.65 14.74 2.17
N ALA A 140 -6.54 14.06 1.92
CA ALA A 140 -6.06 13.79 0.56
C ALA A 140 -7.09 12.99 -0.26
N LEU A 141 -7.71 11.96 0.35
CA LEU A 141 -8.76 11.18 -0.31
C LEU A 141 -10.00 12.03 -0.60
N VAL A 142 -10.44 12.85 0.35
CA VAL A 142 -11.60 13.74 0.18
C VAL A 142 -11.34 14.76 -0.93
N VAL A 143 -10.17 15.38 -0.94
CA VAL A 143 -9.77 16.34 -1.99
C VAL A 143 -9.72 15.66 -3.35
N ALA A 144 -9.10 14.49 -3.45
CA ALA A 144 -9.03 13.73 -4.70
C ALA A 144 -10.43 13.38 -5.23
N TRP A 145 -11.32 12.93 -4.35
CA TRP A 145 -12.69 12.60 -4.71
C TRP A 145 -13.49 13.85 -5.15
N ALA A 146 -13.40 14.93 -4.38
CA ALA A 146 -14.07 16.19 -4.69
C ALA A 146 -13.60 16.78 -6.03
N SER A 147 -12.31 16.64 -6.35
CA SER A 147 -11.73 17.07 -7.63
C SER A 147 -12.25 16.21 -8.78
N ALA A 148 -12.34 14.90 -8.59
CA ALA A 148 -12.86 13.98 -9.60
C ALA A 148 -14.33 14.25 -9.94
N VAL A 149 -15.17 14.53 -8.93
CA VAL A 149 -16.60 14.84 -9.13
C VAL A 149 -16.81 16.20 -9.81
N ARG A 150 -15.91 17.18 -9.60
CA ARG A 150 -16.02 18.50 -10.23
C ARG A 150 -15.48 18.54 -11.65
N GLY A 151 -14.61 17.58 -12.00
CA GLY A 151 -13.99 17.50 -13.33
C GLY A 151 -14.70 16.52 -14.29
N ALA A 152 -15.75 15.86 -13.82
CA ALA A 152 -16.64 14.99 -14.60
C ALA A 152 -17.86 15.77 -15.07
#